data_d2558dccfcec328f43cff3968fdde130
#
_entry.id   d2558dccfcec328f43cff3968fdde130
#
_cell.length_a   1.000
_cell.length_b   1.000
_cell.length_c   1.000
_cell.angle_alpha   90.00
_cell.angle_beta   90.00
_cell.angle_gamma   90.00
#
_symmetry.space_group_name_H-M   'P 1'
#
loop_
_entity.id
_entity.type
_entity.pdbx_description
1 polymer ?
#
loop_
_entity_poly.entity_id
_entity_poly.type
_entity_poly.pdbx_seq_one_letter_code
_entity_poly.pdbx_strand_id
1 'polypeptide(L)'
;MDVLKKVPVREQEPAVRAKNFEEVCLGYNEEEAKEEASRCLNCKNAQCMKGCPVAIHIPEFINEVKNGNFAEAYKVIGKSSALPAVCGRVCPQESQCEGKCIRGFKGEPVSIGKLERFVAD
;
A
#
# COMPACT_ATOMS: atom_id res chain seq x y z
N MET A 1 8.85 13.94 -8.00
CA MET A 1 7.67 13.09 -7.69
C MET A 1 6.40 13.86 -7.93
N ASP A 2 5.41 13.24 -8.61
CA ASP A 2 4.09 13.83 -8.79
C ASP A 2 3.17 13.32 -7.67
N VAL A 3 2.81 14.20 -6.73
CA VAL A 3 1.98 13.81 -5.58
C VAL A 3 0.54 13.44 -5.93
N LEU A 4 0.09 13.76 -7.14
CA LEU A 4 -1.26 13.44 -7.61
C LEU A 4 -1.36 12.05 -8.24
N LYS A 5 -0.24 11.41 -8.50
CA LYS A 5 -0.20 10.08 -9.14
C LYS A 5 0.53 9.07 -8.27
N LYS A 6 0.04 7.83 -8.33
CA LYS A 6 0.70 6.70 -7.66
C LYS A 6 2.08 6.46 -8.28
N VAL A 7 3.01 5.98 -7.46
CA VAL A 7 4.25 5.41 -7.98
C VAL A 7 3.86 4.11 -8.69
N PRO A 8 4.24 3.92 -9.97
CA PRO A 8 3.86 2.70 -10.69
C PRO A 8 4.45 1.46 -10.04
N VAL A 9 3.65 0.40 -9.95
CA VAL A 9 4.12 -0.90 -9.47
C VAL A 9 4.70 -1.67 -10.66
N ARG A 10 5.81 -2.38 -10.43
CA ARG A 10 6.43 -3.17 -11.49
C ARG A 10 5.65 -4.45 -11.73
N GLU A 11 5.50 -4.78 -13.00
CA GLU A 11 4.80 -5.99 -13.42
C GLU A 11 5.63 -6.71 -14.50
N GLN A 12 5.44 -8.03 -14.62
CA GLN A 12 6.05 -8.77 -15.71
C GLN A 12 5.48 -8.33 -17.04
N GLU A 13 6.35 -8.24 -18.08
CA GLU A 13 5.92 -7.94 -19.43
C GLU A 13 4.90 -8.98 -19.93
N PRO A 14 3.87 -8.58 -20.69
CA PRO A 14 2.83 -9.51 -21.13
C PRO A 14 3.34 -10.74 -21.86
N ALA A 15 4.36 -10.60 -22.71
CA ALA A 15 4.94 -11.73 -23.44
C ALA A 15 5.68 -12.72 -22.53
N VAL A 16 6.29 -12.20 -21.43
CA VAL A 16 7.02 -13.02 -20.47
C VAL A 16 6.04 -13.76 -19.55
N ARG A 17 5.06 -13.04 -19.00
CA ARG A 17 4.11 -13.61 -18.04
C ARG A 17 3.20 -14.66 -18.67
N ALA A 18 3.00 -14.62 -19.99
CA ALA A 18 2.21 -15.61 -20.71
C ALA A 18 2.87 -16.99 -20.71
N LYS A 19 4.17 -17.08 -20.39
CA LYS A 19 4.97 -18.31 -20.46
C LYS A 19 5.34 -18.89 -19.10
N ASN A 20 4.89 -18.29 -18.00
CA ASN A 20 5.20 -18.79 -16.65
C ASN A 20 4.00 -18.59 -15.72
N PHE A 21 4.13 -19.12 -14.48
CA PHE A 21 3.12 -18.98 -13.43
C PHE A 21 3.65 -18.16 -12.23
N GLU A 22 4.67 -17.33 -12.45
CA GLU A 22 5.21 -16.44 -11.46
C GLU A 22 4.25 -15.27 -11.20
N GLU A 23 4.39 -14.57 -10.06
CA GLU A 23 3.56 -13.39 -9.79
C GLU A 23 3.75 -12.34 -10.87
N VAL A 24 2.64 -11.85 -11.42
CA VAL A 24 2.65 -10.81 -12.45
C VAL A 24 3.03 -9.46 -11.85
N CYS A 25 2.41 -9.08 -10.72
CA CYS A 25 2.71 -7.86 -10.00
C CYS A 25 3.93 -8.10 -9.11
N LEU A 26 5.03 -7.38 -9.38
CA LEU A 26 6.30 -7.57 -8.67
C LEU A 26 6.39 -6.77 -7.38
N GLY A 27 5.47 -5.81 -7.17
CA GLY A 27 5.46 -4.98 -5.98
C GLY A 27 6.47 -3.83 -6.05
N TYR A 28 6.65 -3.15 -4.92
CA TYR A 28 7.58 -2.04 -4.79
C TYR A 28 8.94 -2.50 -4.26
N ASN A 29 10.01 -1.77 -4.63
CA ASN A 29 11.29 -1.83 -3.92
C ASN A 29 11.29 -0.76 -2.80
N GLU A 30 12.39 -0.68 -2.04
CA GLU A 30 12.47 0.25 -0.90
C GLU A 30 12.27 1.71 -1.30
N GLU A 31 12.90 2.14 -2.40
CA GLU A 31 12.79 3.52 -2.88
C GLU A 31 11.37 3.85 -3.33
N GLU A 32 10.76 2.95 -4.09
CA GLU A 32 9.39 3.12 -4.57
C GLU A 32 8.40 3.16 -3.41
N ALA A 33 8.59 2.30 -2.42
CA ALA A 33 7.72 2.25 -1.24
C ALA A 33 7.81 3.55 -0.44
N LYS A 34 9.02 4.07 -0.22
CA LYS A 34 9.22 5.35 0.49
C LYS A 34 8.61 6.52 -0.27
N GLU A 35 8.78 6.54 -1.60
CA GLU A 35 8.19 7.58 -2.44
C GLU A 35 6.67 7.57 -2.37
N GLU A 36 6.06 6.41 -2.50
CA GLU A 36 4.60 6.30 -2.41
C GLU A 36 4.10 6.63 -1.01
N ALA A 37 4.81 6.19 0.03
CA ALA A 37 4.45 6.52 1.41
C ALA A 37 4.49 8.02 1.68
N SER A 38 5.38 8.75 0.99
CA SER A 38 5.49 10.22 1.12
C SER A 38 4.26 10.95 0.59
N ARG A 39 3.42 10.31 -0.22
CA ARG A 39 2.18 10.89 -0.71
C ARG A 39 1.08 10.92 0.35
N CYS A 40 1.20 10.10 1.38
CA CYS A 40 0.22 10.04 2.46
C CYS A 40 0.20 11.34 3.25
N LEU A 41 -0.99 11.88 3.50
CA LEU A 41 -1.18 13.12 4.25
C LEU A 41 -1.14 12.93 5.76
N ASN A 42 -1.06 11.67 6.22
CA ASN A 42 -1.06 11.32 7.64
C ASN A 42 -2.24 11.94 8.39
N CYS A 43 -3.44 11.73 7.86
CA CYS A 43 -4.67 12.35 8.35
C CYS A 43 -4.96 11.96 9.80
N LYS A 44 -5.40 12.93 10.62
CA LYS A 44 -5.78 12.67 12.01
C LYS A 44 -7.05 11.82 12.10
N ASN A 45 -8.03 12.12 11.24
CA ASN A 45 -9.26 11.34 11.13
C ASN A 45 -9.24 10.59 9.81
N ALA A 46 -8.40 9.57 9.71
CA ALA A 46 -8.12 8.86 8.47
C ALA A 46 -9.31 8.06 7.98
N GLN A 47 -9.91 8.49 6.88
CA GLN A 47 -11.04 7.79 6.28
C GLN A 47 -10.66 6.41 5.75
N CYS A 48 -9.41 6.23 5.33
CA CYS A 48 -8.91 4.93 4.86
C CYS A 48 -9.04 3.84 5.93
N MET A 49 -8.82 4.19 7.22
CA MET A 49 -9.00 3.24 8.31
C MET A 49 -10.44 2.75 8.42
N LYS A 50 -11.39 3.62 8.13
CA LYS A 50 -12.81 3.26 8.16
C LYS A 50 -13.19 2.33 7.01
N GLY A 51 -12.42 2.35 5.93
CA GLY A 51 -12.63 1.46 4.79
C GLY A 51 -12.00 0.09 4.97
N CYS A 52 -11.15 -0.10 5.98
CA CYS A 52 -10.50 -1.38 6.24
C CYS A 52 -11.34 -2.21 7.21
N PRO A 53 -11.77 -3.44 6.83
CA PRO A 53 -12.60 -4.27 7.71
C PRO A 53 -11.96 -4.62 9.05
N VAL A 54 -10.62 -4.69 9.12
CA VAL A 54 -9.89 -4.99 10.36
C VAL A 54 -9.28 -3.74 10.99
N ALA A 55 -9.57 -2.57 10.44
CA ALA A 55 -9.18 -1.26 10.97
C ALA A 55 -7.67 -1.14 11.25
N ILE A 56 -6.85 -1.50 10.27
CA ILE A 56 -5.39 -1.33 10.35
C ILE A 56 -5.08 0.16 10.55
N HIS A 57 -4.10 0.47 11.40
CA HIS A 57 -3.64 1.84 11.63
C HIS A 57 -2.81 2.32 10.44
N ILE A 58 -3.49 2.66 9.34
CA ILE A 58 -2.89 2.93 8.04
C ILE A 58 -1.92 4.12 8.06
N PRO A 59 -2.29 5.30 8.58
CA PRO A 59 -1.33 6.41 8.61
C PRO A 59 -0.06 6.09 9.39
N GLU A 60 -0.21 5.32 10.47
CA GLU A 60 0.93 4.93 11.32
C GLU A 60 1.92 4.07 10.57
N PHE A 61 1.46 2.98 9.92
CA PHE A 61 2.39 2.10 9.23
C PHE A 61 3.01 2.78 8.01
N ILE A 62 2.25 3.62 7.30
CA ILE A 62 2.78 4.34 6.14
C ILE A 62 3.85 5.35 6.57
N ASN A 63 3.66 6.02 7.72
CA ASN A 63 4.66 6.92 8.26
C ASN A 63 5.96 6.19 8.58
N GLU A 64 5.87 4.96 9.13
CA GLU A 64 7.05 4.13 9.41
C GLU A 64 7.76 3.71 8.10
N VAL A 65 7.01 3.38 7.06
CA VAL A 65 7.58 3.08 5.74
C VAL A 65 8.32 4.30 5.19
N LYS A 66 7.70 5.48 5.29
CA LYS A 66 8.31 6.74 4.84
C LYS A 66 9.65 7.00 5.51
N ASN A 67 9.75 6.67 6.80
CA ASN A 67 10.97 6.86 7.58
C ASN A 67 11.98 5.70 7.44
N GLY A 68 11.63 4.65 6.71
CA GLY A 68 12.48 3.50 6.50
C GLY A 68 12.45 2.46 7.63
N ASN A 69 11.53 2.58 8.58
CA ASN A 69 11.38 1.66 9.72
C ASN A 69 10.43 0.52 9.38
N PHE A 70 10.83 -0.34 8.44
CA PHE A 70 9.95 -1.38 7.89
C PHE A 70 9.50 -2.40 8.94
N ALA A 71 10.39 -2.78 9.86
CA ALA A 71 10.03 -3.71 10.94
C ALA A 71 8.96 -3.13 11.86
N GLU A 72 9.03 -1.84 12.18
CA GLU A 72 8.02 -1.16 12.99
C GLU A 72 6.69 -1.05 12.23
N ALA A 73 6.76 -0.78 10.91
CA ALA A 73 5.57 -0.77 10.07
C ALA A 73 4.85 -2.12 10.10
N TYR A 74 5.59 -3.20 10.02
CA TYR A 74 5.03 -4.56 10.12
C TYR A 74 4.35 -4.79 11.47
N LYS A 75 4.97 -4.32 12.55
CA LYS A 75 4.38 -4.44 13.91
C LYS A 75 3.06 -3.68 14.01
N VAL A 76 2.97 -2.49 13.41
CA VAL A 76 1.73 -1.70 13.39
C VAL A 76 0.62 -2.47 12.69
N ILE A 77 0.91 -3.03 11.52
CA ILE A 77 -0.05 -3.83 10.77
C ILE A 77 -0.46 -5.07 11.57
N GLY A 78 0.51 -5.72 12.20
CA GLY A 78 0.30 -6.96 12.96
C GLY A 78 -0.63 -6.81 14.16
N LYS A 79 -0.86 -5.59 14.65
CA LYS A 79 -1.82 -5.34 15.74
C LYS A 79 -3.26 -5.59 15.30
N SER A 80 -3.56 -5.49 14.02
CA SER A 80 -4.91 -5.58 13.49
C SER A 80 -5.10 -6.69 12.47
N SER A 81 -4.05 -7.12 11.79
CA SER A 81 -4.12 -8.13 10.73
C SER A 81 -3.07 -9.21 10.92
N ALA A 82 -3.50 -10.47 10.83
CA ALA A 82 -2.61 -11.62 10.89
C ALA A 82 -2.06 -12.02 9.52
N LEU A 83 -2.63 -11.52 8.42
CA LEU A 83 -2.33 -11.97 7.06
C LEU A 83 -2.05 -10.79 6.10
N PRO A 84 -1.13 -9.87 6.43
CA PRO A 84 -0.91 -8.70 5.59
C PRO A 84 -0.39 -9.02 4.19
N ALA A 85 0.42 -10.07 4.02
CA ALA A 85 0.91 -10.47 2.70
C ALA A 85 -0.21 -10.92 1.78
N VAL A 86 -1.22 -11.60 2.32
CA VAL A 86 -2.40 -12.04 1.59
C VAL A 86 -3.32 -10.85 1.33
N CYS A 87 -3.60 -10.05 2.36
CA CYS A 87 -4.47 -8.87 2.23
C CYS A 87 -3.93 -7.87 1.22
N GLY A 88 -2.62 -7.65 1.20
CA GLY A 88 -1.99 -6.76 0.24
C GLY A 88 -2.14 -7.21 -1.21
N ARG A 89 -2.41 -8.50 -1.44
CA ARG A 89 -2.58 -9.06 -2.77
C ARG A 89 -4.03 -9.24 -3.20
N VAL A 90 -4.95 -9.51 -2.26
CA VAL A 90 -6.31 -9.95 -2.60
C VAL A 90 -7.42 -9.00 -2.18
N CYS A 91 -7.17 -8.05 -1.26
CA CYS A 91 -8.19 -7.09 -0.87
C CYS A 91 -8.59 -6.20 -2.04
N PRO A 92 -9.90 -5.91 -2.22
CA PRO A 92 -10.33 -4.92 -3.22
C PRO A 92 -10.10 -3.50 -2.67
N GLN A 93 -8.84 -3.06 -2.60
CA GLN A 93 -8.44 -1.80 -1.97
C GLN A 93 -9.18 -0.60 -2.55
N GLU A 94 -9.45 -0.59 -3.84
CA GLU A 94 -10.15 0.51 -4.52
C GLU A 94 -11.58 0.69 -4.01
N SER A 95 -12.17 -0.32 -3.39
CA SER A 95 -13.49 -0.26 -2.75
C SER A 95 -13.43 -0.14 -1.24
N GLN A 96 -12.25 -0.34 -0.66
CA GLN A 96 -12.02 -0.34 0.79
C GLN A 96 -11.16 0.85 1.21
N CYS A 97 -9.90 0.61 1.64
CA CYS A 97 -9.03 1.66 2.16
C CYS A 97 -8.69 2.72 1.12
N GLU A 98 -8.25 2.32 -0.07
CA GLU A 98 -7.85 3.26 -1.10
C GLU A 98 -9.05 4.07 -1.62
N GLY A 99 -10.23 3.46 -1.65
CA GLY A 99 -11.46 4.14 -2.04
C GLY A 99 -11.86 5.25 -1.09
N LYS A 100 -11.31 5.28 0.12
CA LYS A 100 -11.59 6.32 1.13
C LYS A 100 -10.43 7.30 1.30
N CYS A 101 -9.33 7.13 0.56
CA CYS A 101 -8.17 8.01 0.68
C CYS A 101 -8.48 9.40 0.14
N ILE A 102 -8.13 10.43 0.92
CA ILE A 102 -8.37 11.85 0.56
C ILE A 102 -7.62 12.24 -0.71
N ARG A 103 -6.45 11.67 -0.96
CA ARG A 103 -5.70 11.90 -2.21
C ARG A 103 -6.51 11.53 -3.46
N GLY A 104 -7.47 10.63 -3.33
CA GLY A 104 -8.33 10.22 -4.43
C GLY A 104 -9.31 11.28 -4.91
N PHE A 105 -9.51 12.37 -4.16
CA PHE A 105 -10.43 13.45 -4.56
C PHE A 105 -9.86 14.30 -5.70
N LYS A 106 -8.54 14.49 -5.77
CA LYS A 106 -7.89 15.32 -6.79
C LYS A 106 -6.88 14.58 -7.65
N GLY A 107 -6.67 13.31 -7.37
CA GLY A 107 -5.71 12.51 -8.10
C GLY A 107 -5.91 11.06 -7.76
N GLU A 108 -4.84 10.27 -7.77
CA GLU A 108 -4.90 8.87 -7.40
C GLU A 108 -4.71 8.71 -5.90
N PRO A 109 -5.49 7.83 -5.23
CA PRO A 109 -5.27 7.55 -3.81
C PRO A 109 -3.90 6.91 -3.59
N VAL A 110 -3.42 6.94 -2.34
CA VAL A 110 -2.17 6.27 -1.97
C VAL A 110 -2.34 4.76 -2.19
N SER A 111 -1.33 4.09 -2.71
CA SER A 111 -1.34 2.64 -2.95
C SER A 111 -1.16 1.86 -1.63
N ILE A 112 -2.16 1.92 -0.77
CA ILE A 112 -2.12 1.35 0.57
C ILE A 112 -1.86 -0.15 0.54
N GLY A 113 -2.57 -0.87 -0.32
CA GLY A 113 -2.41 -2.32 -0.46
C GLY A 113 -1.02 -2.73 -0.93
N LYS A 114 -0.43 -1.97 -1.85
CA LYS A 114 0.92 -2.24 -2.34
C LYS A 114 1.97 -1.99 -1.24
N LEU A 115 1.76 -0.98 -0.41
CA LEU A 115 2.63 -0.69 0.72
C LEU A 115 2.51 -1.77 1.80
N GLU A 116 1.30 -2.24 2.07
CA GLU A 116 1.06 -3.35 3.00
C GLU A 116 1.78 -4.62 2.54
N ARG A 117 1.67 -4.95 1.25
CA ARG A 117 2.37 -6.08 0.66
C ARG A 117 3.89 -5.92 0.80
N PHE A 118 4.42 -4.73 0.51
CA PHE A 118 5.85 -4.45 0.64
C PHE A 118 6.35 -4.71 2.07
N VAL A 119 5.61 -4.20 3.05
CA VAL A 119 5.97 -4.36 4.47
C VAL A 119 5.94 -5.83 4.89
N ALA A 120 4.96 -6.60 4.40
CA ALA A 120 4.78 -8.01 4.76
C ALA A 120 5.85 -8.92 4.14
N ASP A 121 6.33 -8.57 2.96
CA ASP A 121 7.33 -9.37 2.22
C ASP A 121 8.77 -9.17 2.72
#